data_0adb1e8528597c64e7a1add15ecd1693
#
_entry.id   0adb1e8528597c64e7a1add15ecd1693
#
_cell.length_a   1.000
_cell.length_b   1.000
_cell.length_c   1.000
_cell.angle_alpha   90.00
_cell.angle_beta   90.00
_cell.angle_gamma   90.00
#
_symmetry.space_group_name_H-M   'P 1'
#
loop_
_entity.id
_entity.type
_entity.pdbx_description
1 polymer ?
#
loop_
_entity_poly.entity_id
_entity_poly.type
_entity_poly.pdbx_seq_one_letter_code
_entity_poly.pdbx_strand_id
1 'polypeptide(L)'
;MAKAQSSSDNQYSLQSFMNFVQENFVLIIIMVAFFFGGFFVGSLWTENKTLKGGGYKGAAVPSADVAVGDEVAPERDLTVPALVAKATDVTGVKESDLQKCIDSGETAQRIADQMAGGQTGGVQGTPGTVVFVDGKPAELIGGALPYAQVQTIIDGYINGGEIDPVKAADVTSALPVTNDDNYRGKSGARIVLVEYSDYECPFCERFHPTMTQVMEEYGNEVGWVFRHYPLSFHPSAQKAAEAAECVFKLKGNDAFWDFTDRLFTAD
;
A
#
# COMPACT_ATOMS: atom_id res chain seq x y z
N MET A 1 -10.50 61.33 -12.15
CA MET A 1 -11.72 61.20 -11.29
C MET A 1 -12.17 59.76 -11.41
N ALA A 2 -11.82 58.92 -10.42
CA ALA A 2 -12.35 57.58 -10.27
C ALA A 2 -12.79 57.45 -8.80
N LYS A 3 -14.09 57.38 -8.61
CA LYS A 3 -14.75 57.31 -7.31
C LYS A 3 -14.68 55.88 -6.74
N ALA A 4 -14.39 55.83 -5.48
CA ALA A 4 -14.46 54.66 -4.61
C ALA A 4 -15.85 54.00 -4.65
N GLN A 5 -15.86 52.67 -4.90
CA GLN A 5 -16.97 51.78 -4.70
C GLN A 5 -16.44 50.51 -4.01
N SER A 6 -16.43 50.51 -2.70
CA SER A 6 -16.08 49.35 -1.90
C SER A 6 -16.43 49.59 -0.43
N SER A 7 -17.66 49.38 -0.02
CA SER A 7 -18.01 49.07 1.38
C SER A 7 -19.43 48.53 1.62
N SER A 8 -20.22 48.25 0.57
CA SER A 8 -21.61 47.81 0.75
C SER A 8 -21.79 46.26 0.76
N ASP A 9 -20.86 45.52 0.19
CA ASP A 9 -21.08 44.06 -0.01
C ASP A 9 -20.85 43.22 1.25
N ASN A 10 -20.09 43.72 2.23
CA ASN A 10 -19.80 42.96 3.44
C ASN A 10 -20.87 43.13 4.54
N GLN A 11 -21.72 44.15 4.46
CA GLN A 11 -22.75 44.40 5.45
C GLN A 11 -24.02 43.58 5.21
N TYR A 12 -24.31 43.23 3.94
CA TYR A 12 -25.46 42.39 3.60
C TYR A 12 -25.21 40.90 3.95
N SER A 13 -23.97 40.41 3.93
CA SER A 13 -23.67 39.03 4.26
C SER A 13 -23.82 38.71 5.76
N LEU A 14 -23.46 39.66 6.64
CA LEU A 14 -23.55 39.48 8.10
C LEU A 14 -25.01 39.55 8.56
N GLN A 15 -25.79 40.46 8.00
CA GLN A 15 -27.22 40.63 8.34
C GLN A 15 -28.04 39.42 7.89
N SER A 16 -27.80 38.90 6.68
CA SER A 16 -28.42 37.69 6.17
C SER A 16 -28.07 36.44 7.00
N PHE A 17 -26.81 36.33 7.43
CA PHE A 17 -26.39 35.26 8.33
C PHE A 17 -27.03 35.34 9.71
N MET A 18 -27.12 36.52 10.29
CA MET A 18 -27.79 36.74 11.59
C MET A 18 -29.28 36.43 11.53
N ASN A 19 -29.96 36.84 10.45
CA ASN A 19 -31.37 36.51 10.25
C ASN A 19 -31.58 35.00 10.07
N PHE A 20 -30.73 34.32 9.29
CA PHE A 20 -30.77 32.87 9.13
C PHE A 20 -30.60 32.14 10.47
N VAL A 21 -29.65 32.57 11.30
CA VAL A 21 -29.43 31.99 12.63
C VAL A 21 -30.62 32.23 13.54
N GLN A 22 -31.23 33.40 13.49
CA GLN A 22 -32.39 33.77 14.33
C GLN A 22 -33.64 33.01 13.93
N GLU A 23 -33.89 32.83 12.63
CA GLU A 23 -35.05 32.07 12.12
C GLU A 23 -34.91 30.54 12.34
N ASN A 24 -33.67 30.03 12.38
CA ASN A 24 -33.39 28.60 12.55
C ASN A 24 -32.81 28.23 13.92
N PHE A 25 -32.84 29.14 14.88
CA PHE A 25 -32.19 28.99 16.20
C PHE A 25 -32.63 27.70 16.92
N VAL A 26 -33.88 27.35 16.90
CA VAL A 26 -34.40 26.11 17.52
C VAL A 26 -33.87 24.87 16.80
N LEU A 27 -33.82 24.89 15.48
CA LEU A 27 -33.26 23.78 14.67
C LEU A 27 -31.76 23.59 14.90
N ILE A 28 -31.01 24.67 15.03
CA ILE A 28 -29.60 24.64 15.32
C ILE A 28 -29.31 24.05 16.70
N ILE A 29 -30.10 24.45 17.72
CA ILE A 29 -29.97 23.87 19.07
C ILE A 29 -30.31 22.37 19.04
N ILE A 30 -31.36 21.95 18.33
CA ILE A 30 -31.70 20.54 18.21
C ILE A 30 -30.59 19.75 17.53
N MET A 31 -30.00 20.23 16.45
CA MET A 31 -28.88 19.58 15.77
C MET A 31 -27.64 19.47 16.66
N VAL A 32 -27.31 20.53 17.40
CA VAL A 32 -26.17 20.50 18.35
C VAL A 32 -26.44 19.51 19.48
N ALA A 33 -27.69 19.46 20.01
CA ALA A 33 -28.06 18.50 21.06
C ALA A 33 -27.99 17.06 20.56
N PHE A 34 -28.40 16.78 19.31
CA PHE A 34 -28.26 15.44 18.71
C PHE A 34 -26.81 15.07 18.44
N PHE A 35 -25.95 16.04 18.04
CA PHE A 35 -24.54 15.79 17.80
C PHE A 35 -23.80 15.46 19.10
N PHE A 36 -24.02 16.22 20.17
CA PHE A 36 -23.42 15.95 21.48
C PHE A 36 -24.08 14.77 22.20
N GLY A 37 -25.40 14.63 22.10
CA GLY A 37 -26.15 13.51 22.69
C GLY A 37 -25.80 12.17 22.02
N GLY A 38 -25.66 12.14 20.69
CA GLY A 38 -25.26 10.96 19.93
C GLY A 38 -23.84 10.48 20.28
N PHE A 39 -22.93 11.42 20.52
CA PHE A 39 -21.56 11.09 20.94
C PHE A 39 -21.52 10.47 22.34
N PHE A 40 -22.31 10.99 23.28
CA PHE A 40 -22.39 10.44 24.65
C PHE A 40 -23.05 9.07 24.72
N VAL A 41 -24.13 8.85 23.95
CA VAL A 41 -24.81 7.54 23.88
C VAL A 41 -23.95 6.52 23.16
N GLY A 42 -23.22 6.94 22.10
CA GLY A 42 -22.29 6.09 21.36
C GLY A 42 -21.12 5.58 22.23
N SER A 43 -20.54 6.42 23.07
CA SER A 43 -19.44 6.05 23.95
C SER A 43 -19.89 5.09 25.06
N LEU A 44 -21.08 5.28 25.63
CA LEU A 44 -21.64 4.37 26.66
C LEU A 44 -22.09 3.03 26.05
N TRP A 45 -22.42 3.00 24.73
CA TRP A 45 -22.83 1.74 24.07
C TRP A 45 -21.64 0.86 23.71
N THR A 46 -20.47 1.47 23.41
CA THR A 46 -19.22 0.74 23.17
C THR A 46 -18.68 0.09 24.44
N GLU A 47 -18.74 0.74 25.60
CA GLU A 47 -18.30 0.14 26.86
C GLU A 47 -19.20 -1.02 27.33
N ASN A 48 -20.51 -1.00 27.04
CA ASN A 48 -21.43 -2.05 27.47
C ASN A 48 -21.42 -3.31 26.58
N LYS A 49 -20.87 -3.26 25.36
CA LYS A 49 -20.74 -4.45 24.49
C LYS A 49 -19.58 -5.36 24.87
N THR A 50 -18.56 -4.85 25.56
CA THR A 50 -17.40 -5.64 26.00
C THR A 50 -17.72 -6.53 27.22
N LEU A 51 -18.86 -6.30 27.91
CA LEU A 51 -19.20 -7.04 29.13
C LEU A 51 -20.28 -8.13 28.97
N LYS A 52 -20.89 -8.33 27.78
CA LYS A 52 -21.96 -9.33 27.56
C LYS A 52 -21.83 -10.13 26.26
N GLY A 53 -20.63 -10.45 25.82
CA GLY A 53 -20.37 -11.39 24.72
C GLY A 53 -19.93 -12.74 25.29
N GLY A 54 -20.78 -13.75 25.18
CA GLY A 54 -20.58 -15.11 25.71
C GLY A 54 -19.29 -15.75 25.23
N GLY A 55 -18.72 -16.55 26.12
CA GLY A 55 -17.43 -17.18 26.01
C GLY A 55 -17.24 -18.04 24.75
N TYR A 56 -16.29 -17.64 23.94
CA TYR A 56 -15.55 -18.55 23.10
C TYR A 56 -14.53 -19.25 24.01
N LYS A 57 -14.71 -20.55 24.26
CA LYS A 57 -13.64 -21.40 24.75
C LYS A 57 -12.62 -21.59 23.63
N GLY A 58 -11.81 -20.56 23.39
CA GLY A 58 -10.61 -20.68 22.58
C GLY A 58 -9.61 -21.54 23.35
N ALA A 59 -9.10 -22.59 22.70
CA ALA A 59 -7.96 -23.34 23.16
C ALA A 59 -6.83 -22.36 23.53
N ALA A 60 -6.22 -22.56 24.68
CA ALA A 60 -5.08 -21.76 25.12
C ALA A 60 -3.98 -21.87 24.06
N VAL A 61 -3.73 -20.77 23.40
CA VAL A 61 -2.50 -20.58 22.64
C VAL A 61 -1.39 -20.48 23.69
N PRO A 62 -0.38 -21.35 23.68
CA PRO A 62 0.75 -21.17 24.56
C PRO A 62 1.36 -19.80 24.28
N SER A 63 1.39 -18.94 25.29
CA SER A 63 2.19 -17.72 25.30
C SER A 63 3.66 -18.16 25.19
N ALA A 64 4.16 -18.21 23.95
CA ALA A 64 5.58 -18.11 23.76
C ALA A 64 5.92 -16.67 24.17
N ASP A 65 6.56 -16.51 25.31
CA ASP A 65 7.35 -15.34 25.65
C ASP A 65 8.46 -15.24 24.59
N VAL A 66 8.11 -14.68 23.43
CA VAL A 66 9.12 -14.15 22.52
C VAL A 66 9.60 -12.89 23.22
N ALA A 67 10.73 -13.02 23.93
CA ALA A 67 11.54 -11.88 24.27
C ALA A 67 11.78 -11.12 22.97
N VAL A 68 11.09 -9.99 22.79
CA VAL A 68 11.42 -9.00 21.77
C VAL A 68 12.74 -8.41 22.25
N GLY A 69 13.83 -9.08 21.90
CA GLY A 69 15.13 -8.44 21.88
C GLY A 69 15.01 -7.32 20.86
N ASP A 70 15.32 -6.09 21.27
CA ASP A 70 15.59 -4.95 20.40
C ASP A 70 16.87 -5.23 19.59
N GLU A 71 16.85 -6.29 18.77
CA GLU A 71 17.83 -6.49 17.73
C GLU A 71 17.38 -5.62 16.57
N VAL A 72 17.89 -4.39 16.54
CA VAL A 72 17.76 -3.50 15.39
C VAL A 72 18.31 -4.29 14.20
N ALA A 73 17.45 -4.68 13.29
CA ALA A 73 17.86 -5.31 12.05
C ALA A 73 18.97 -4.46 11.41
N PRO A 74 20.03 -5.05 10.88
CA PRO A 74 21.12 -4.28 10.27
C PRO A 74 20.54 -3.34 9.22
N GLU A 75 20.88 -2.06 9.35
CA GLU A 75 20.36 -1.00 8.49
C GLU A 75 20.85 -1.25 7.07
N ARG A 76 19.93 -1.42 6.13
CA ARG A 76 20.25 -1.64 4.71
C ARG A 76 20.74 -0.33 4.10
N ASP A 77 21.93 -0.35 3.52
CA ASP A 77 22.42 0.82 2.78
C ASP A 77 21.69 0.94 1.43
N LEU A 78 20.81 1.94 1.33
CA LEU A 78 20.06 2.30 0.12
C LEU A 78 20.53 3.63 -0.48
N THR A 79 21.75 4.07 -0.18
CA THR A 79 22.37 5.21 -0.86
C THR A 79 22.62 4.89 -2.32
N VAL A 80 22.65 5.89 -3.20
CA VAL A 80 22.84 5.67 -4.65
C VAL A 80 24.13 4.88 -4.94
N PRO A 81 25.28 5.16 -4.32
CA PRO A 81 26.47 4.33 -4.52
C PRO A 81 26.28 2.86 -4.13
N ALA A 82 25.60 2.60 -3.01
CA ALA A 82 25.31 1.22 -2.58
C ALA A 82 24.31 0.53 -3.52
N LEU A 83 23.29 1.23 -3.99
CA LEU A 83 22.34 0.71 -4.99
C LEU A 83 23.05 0.31 -6.28
N VAL A 84 23.97 1.16 -6.78
CA VAL A 84 24.75 0.88 -7.98
C VAL A 84 25.66 -0.34 -7.77
N ALA A 85 26.36 -0.41 -6.64
CA ALA A 85 27.23 -1.55 -6.32
C ALA A 85 26.44 -2.87 -6.22
N LYS A 86 25.33 -2.89 -5.48
CA LYS A 86 24.47 -4.07 -5.34
C LYS A 86 23.91 -4.53 -6.68
N ALA A 87 23.40 -3.61 -7.51
CA ALA A 87 22.87 -3.94 -8.83
C ALA A 87 23.94 -4.51 -9.75
N THR A 88 25.13 -3.92 -9.75
CA THR A 88 26.28 -4.41 -10.56
C THR A 88 26.67 -5.82 -10.15
N ASP A 89 26.74 -6.08 -8.84
CA ASP A 89 27.11 -7.39 -8.28
C ASP A 89 26.15 -8.50 -8.73
N VAL A 90 24.83 -8.28 -8.58
CA VAL A 90 23.84 -9.35 -8.83
C VAL A 90 23.38 -9.45 -10.28
N THR A 91 23.44 -8.36 -11.06
CA THR A 91 22.86 -8.34 -12.42
C THR A 91 23.90 -8.17 -13.52
N GLY A 92 25.13 -7.80 -13.16
CA GLY A 92 26.18 -7.45 -14.12
C GLY A 92 25.85 -6.23 -14.98
N VAL A 93 24.96 -5.33 -14.50
CA VAL A 93 24.75 -4.03 -15.15
C VAL A 93 25.99 -3.17 -15.00
N LYS A 94 26.34 -2.39 -16.03
CA LYS A 94 27.49 -1.49 -15.93
C LYS A 94 27.15 -0.31 -15.01
N GLU A 95 28.00 -0.05 -14.02
CA GLU A 95 27.85 1.06 -13.07
C GLU A 95 27.58 2.39 -13.77
N SER A 96 28.36 2.72 -14.81
CA SER A 96 28.20 3.98 -15.54
C SER A 96 26.85 4.13 -16.23
N ASP A 97 26.29 3.03 -16.75
CA ASP A 97 25.01 3.06 -17.46
C ASP A 97 23.86 3.18 -16.45
N LEU A 98 23.95 2.45 -15.33
CA LEU A 98 22.99 2.52 -14.24
C LEU A 98 22.99 3.90 -13.56
N GLN A 99 24.17 4.42 -13.22
CA GLN A 99 24.32 5.76 -12.63
C GLN A 99 23.69 6.83 -13.54
N LYS A 100 23.99 6.77 -14.85
CA LYS A 100 23.43 7.70 -15.83
C LYS A 100 21.91 7.63 -15.90
N CYS A 101 21.32 6.44 -15.83
CA CYS A 101 19.88 6.25 -15.82
C CYS A 101 19.25 6.86 -14.55
N ILE A 102 19.84 6.58 -13.36
CA ILE A 102 19.35 7.14 -12.10
C ILE A 102 19.45 8.68 -12.08
N ASP A 103 20.58 9.23 -12.58
CA ASP A 103 20.81 10.67 -12.61
C ASP A 103 19.86 11.40 -13.59
N SER A 104 19.45 10.73 -14.66
CA SER A 104 18.51 11.28 -15.63
C SER A 104 17.08 11.42 -15.09
N GLY A 105 16.71 10.64 -14.07
CA GLY A 105 15.34 10.60 -13.53
C GLY A 105 14.30 10.06 -14.50
N GLU A 106 14.71 9.39 -15.57
CA GLU A 106 13.81 8.94 -16.65
C GLU A 106 12.78 7.90 -16.22
N THR A 107 13.00 7.24 -15.10
CA THR A 107 12.06 6.24 -14.53
C THR A 107 11.09 6.83 -13.50
N ALA A 108 11.29 8.08 -13.07
CA ALA A 108 10.50 8.70 -12.00
C ALA A 108 8.99 8.78 -12.34
N GLN A 109 8.64 9.04 -13.61
CA GLN A 109 7.23 9.13 -14.02
C GLN A 109 6.54 7.76 -13.87
N ARG A 110 7.20 6.67 -14.25
CA ARG A 110 6.66 5.30 -14.10
C ARG A 110 6.34 4.99 -12.63
N ILE A 111 7.24 5.37 -11.72
CA ILE A 111 7.04 5.19 -10.27
C ILE A 111 5.85 6.01 -9.78
N ALA A 112 5.74 7.26 -10.22
CA ALA A 112 4.61 8.12 -9.89
C ALA A 112 3.27 7.55 -10.39
N ASP A 113 3.25 6.99 -11.61
CA ASP A 113 2.06 6.35 -12.18
C ASP A 113 1.67 5.08 -11.42
N GLN A 114 2.64 4.25 -11.02
CA GLN A 114 2.41 3.07 -10.19
C GLN A 114 1.85 3.46 -8.82
N MET A 115 2.43 4.45 -8.16
CA MET A 115 1.95 4.94 -6.87
C MET A 115 0.52 5.49 -6.98
N ALA A 116 0.23 6.31 -7.99
CA ALA A 116 -1.13 6.80 -8.24
C ALA A 116 -2.12 5.67 -8.52
N GLY A 117 -1.70 4.64 -9.26
CA GLY A 117 -2.47 3.43 -9.49
C GLY A 117 -2.77 2.65 -8.21
N GLY A 118 -1.80 2.57 -7.29
CA GLY A 118 -2.00 1.98 -5.98
C GLY A 118 -3.03 2.74 -5.15
N GLN A 119 -2.92 4.07 -5.11
CA GLN A 119 -3.87 4.93 -4.39
C GLN A 119 -5.30 4.76 -4.91
N THR A 120 -5.49 4.77 -6.23
CA THR A 120 -6.81 4.54 -6.85
C THR A 120 -7.31 3.11 -6.64
N GLY A 121 -6.42 2.14 -6.51
CA GLY A 121 -6.68 0.74 -6.18
C GLY A 121 -6.90 0.47 -4.70
N GLY A 122 -7.04 1.50 -3.84
CA GLY A 122 -7.34 1.35 -2.43
C GLY A 122 -6.12 1.14 -1.52
N VAL A 123 -4.91 1.14 -2.06
CA VAL A 123 -3.67 0.99 -1.26
C VAL A 123 -3.38 2.28 -0.48
N GLN A 124 -3.32 2.17 0.84
CA GLN A 124 -3.11 3.31 1.75
C GLN A 124 -1.75 3.27 2.46
N GLY A 125 -0.96 2.23 2.24
CA GLY A 125 0.36 2.03 2.85
C GLY A 125 1.05 0.78 2.31
N THR A 126 2.29 0.55 2.72
CA THR A 126 3.12 -0.53 2.20
C THR A 126 3.48 -1.58 3.26
N PRO A 127 3.53 -2.87 2.87
CA PRO A 127 3.06 -3.39 1.60
C PRO A 127 1.54 -3.36 1.50
N GLY A 128 1.02 -3.15 0.29
CA GLY A 128 -0.40 -3.35 -0.01
C GLY A 128 -0.51 -4.21 -1.26
N THR A 129 -1.22 -5.34 -1.20
CA THR A 129 -1.27 -6.28 -2.31
C THR A 129 -2.70 -6.44 -2.81
N VAL A 130 -2.96 -6.03 -4.06
CA VAL A 130 -4.25 -6.29 -4.72
C VAL A 130 -4.20 -7.67 -5.35
N VAL A 131 -5.14 -8.52 -4.96
CA VAL A 131 -5.32 -9.84 -5.55
C VAL A 131 -6.19 -9.71 -6.79
N PHE A 132 -5.69 -10.18 -7.93
CA PHE A 132 -6.46 -10.31 -9.17
C PHE A 132 -6.82 -11.76 -9.41
N VAL A 133 -8.05 -12.01 -9.82
CA VAL A 133 -8.57 -13.33 -10.21
C VAL A 133 -9.22 -13.20 -11.58
N ASP A 134 -8.76 -13.98 -12.55
CA ASP A 134 -9.22 -13.92 -13.95
C ASP A 134 -9.15 -12.48 -14.52
N GLY A 135 -8.08 -11.74 -14.17
CA GLY A 135 -7.84 -10.38 -14.60
C GLY A 135 -8.72 -9.32 -13.94
N LYS A 136 -9.51 -9.68 -12.94
CA LYS A 136 -10.37 -8.75 -12.18
C LYS A 136 -9.83 -8.57 -10.76
N PRO A 137 -9.82 -7.35 -10.22
CA PRO A 137 -9.45 -7.13 -8.83
C PRO A 137 -10.48 -7.78 -7.90
N ALA A 138 -9.99 -8.51 -6.89
CA ALA A 138 -10.81 -9.34 -6.02
C ALA A 138 -10.80 -8.88 -4.57
N GLU A 139 -9.64 -8.59 -4.01
CA GLU A 139 -9.49 -8.07 -2.65
C GLU A 139 -8.13 -7.41 -2.43
N LEU A 140 -8.02 -6.63 -1.34
CA LEU A 140 -6.79 -6.01 -0.88
C LEU A 140 -6.25 -6.75 0.34
N ILE A 141 -5.02 -7.20 0.25
CA ILE A 141 -4.22 -7.64 1.40
C ILE A 141 -3.49 -6.40 1.93
N GLY A 142 -3.90 -5.91 3.09
CA GLY A 142 -3.27 -4.76 3.75
C GLY A 142 -2.16 -5.19 4.70
N GLY A 143 -0.93 -4.68 4.47
CA GLY A 143 0.22 -4.94 5.32
C GLY A 143 0.89 -6.30 5.11
N ALA A 144 1.91 -6.56 5.92
CA ALA A 144 2.74 -7.77 5.85
C ALA A 144 2.06 -8.95 6.56
N LEU A 145 1.13 -9.60 5.88
CA LEU A 145 0.48 -10.80 6.42
C LEU A 145 1.47 -11.97 6.52
N PRO A 146 1.35 -12.82 7.55
CA PRO A 146 2.06 -14.09 7.62
C PRO A 146 1.69 -15.02 6.46
N TYR A 147 2.65 -15.85 6.03
CA TYR A 147 2.49 -16.79 4.92
C TYR A 147 1.17 -17.59 4.98
N ALA A 148 0.83 -18.19 6.13
CA ALA A 148 -0.38 -19.00 6.28
C ALA A 148 -1.69 -18.24 5.97
N GLN A 149 -1.72 -16.91 6.16
CA GLN A 149 -2.88 -16.10 5.81
C GLN A 149 -2.92 -15.82 4.31
N VAL A 150 -1.79 -15.49 3.70
CA VAL A 150 -1.67 -15.33 2.24
C VAL A 150 -2.01 -16.64 1.53
N GLN A 151 -1.49 -17.77 2.02
CA GLN A 151 -1.81 -19.10 1.56
C GLN A 151 -3.32 -19.37 1.57
N THR A 152 -4.00 -19.06 2.68
CA THR A 152 -5.45 -19.25 2.81
C THR A 152 -6.23 -18.50 1.72
N ILE A 153 -5.80 -17.28 1.40
CA ILE A 153 -6.43 -16.46 0.35
C ILE A 153 -6.21 -17.11 -1.03
N ILE A 154 -4.97 -17.49 -1.33
CA ILE A 154 -4.60 -18.14 -2.60
C ILE A 154 -5.36 -19.45 -2.78
N ASP A 155 -5.33 -20.33 -1.77
CA ASP A 155 -6.02 -21.62 -1.78
C ASP A 155 -7.53 -21.47 -1.97
N GLY A 156 -8.11 -20.44 -1.35
CA GLY A 156 -9.51 -20.10 -1.55
C GLY A 156 -9.85 -19.91 -3.04
N TYR A 157 -9.06 -19.13 -3.76
CA TYR A 157 -9.28 -18.89 -5.19
C TYR A 157 -8.85 -20.07 -6.06
N ILE A 158 -7.77 -20.79 -5.75
CA ILE A 158 -7.37 -22.00 -6.49
C ILE A 158 -8.48 -23.05 -6.45
N ASN A 159 -9.11 -23.25 -5.29
CA ASN A 159 -10.18 -24.21 -5.09
C ASN A 159 -11.56 -23.75 -5.62
N GLY A 160 -11.60 -22.72 -6.45
CA GLY A 160 -12.81 -22.27 -7.13
C GLY A 160 -13.63 -21.23 -6.36
N GLY A 161 -13.04 -20.59 -5.36
CA GLY A 161 -13.65 -19.46 -4.67
C GLY A 161 -14.02 -18.33 -5.64
N GLU A 162 -15.21 -17.77 -5.44
CA GLU A 162 -15.71 -16.61 -6.19
C GLU A 162 -15.20 -15.32 -5.58
N ILE A 163 -15.13 -14.25 -6.40
CA ILE A 163 -14.80 -12.91 -5.93
C ILE A 163 -15.92 -12.41 -5.02
N ASP A 164 -15.59 -12.12 -3.77
CA ASP A 164 -16.52 -11.49 -2.83
C ASP A 164 -16.75 -10.02 -3.25
N PRO A 165 -17.99 -9.64 -3.63
CA PRO A 165 -18.27 -8.29 -4.11
C PRO A 165 -18.04 -7.21 -3.04
N VAL A 166 -18.09 -7.56 -1.74
CA VAL A 166 -17.82 -6.61 -0.65
C VAL A 166 -16.34 -6.30 -0.58
N LYS A 167 -15.48 -7.33 -0.64
CA LYS A 167 -14.01 -7.15 -0.66
C LYS A 167 -13.53 -6.48 -1.95
N ALA A 168 -14.13 -6.87 -3.09
CA ALA A 168 -13.79 -6.31 -4.39
C ALA A 168 -14.17 -4.82 -4.52
N ALA A 169 -15.16 -4.35 -3.76
CA ALA A 169 -15.61 -2.94 -3.79
C ALA A 169 -14.48 -1.96 -3.48
N ASP A 170 -13.54 -2.33 -2.61
CA ASP A 170 -12.43 -1.48 -2.19
C ASP A 170 -11.32 -1.37 -3.25
N VAL A 171 -11.29 -2.29 -4.22
CA VAL A 171 -10.21 -2.41 -5.22
C VAL A 171 -10.68 -2.28 -6.67
N THR A 172 -11.94 -1.91 -6.90
CA THR A 172 -12.56 -1.83 -8.24
C THR A 172 -11.80 -0.95 -9.23
N SER A 173 -11.07 0.06 -8.73
CA SER A 173 -10.29 0.99 -9.53
C SER A 173 -8.81 0.61 -9.63
N ALA A 174 -8.42 -0.58 -9.17
CA ALA A 174 -7.05 -1.06 -9.30
C ALA A 174 -6.66 -1.22 -10.78
N LEU A 175 -5.48 -0.71 -11.12
CA LEU A 175 -4.98 -0.80 -12.50
C LEU A 175 -4.69 -2.24 -12.88
N PRO A 176 -5.12 -2.69 -14.06
CA PRO A 176 -4.89 -4.04 -14.53
C PRO A 176 -3.39 -4.34 -14.67
N VAL A 177 -3.07 -5.64 -14.65
CA VAL A 177 -1.72 -6.11 -14.95
C VAL A 177 -1.46 -5.98 -16.46
N THR A 178 -0.28 -5.51 -16.81
CA THR A 178 0.16 -5.26 -18.19
C THR A 178 1.49 -5.97 -18.47
N ASN A 179 1.89 -6.00 -19.73
CA ASN A 179 3.19 -6.56 -20.12
C ASN A 179 4.39 -5.69 -19.68
N ASP A 180 4.12 -4.47 -19.25
CA ASP A 180 5.17 -3.55 -18.75
C ASP A 180 5.42 -3.73 -17.24
N ASP A 181 4.59 -4.52 -16.56
CA ASP A 181 4.78 -4.78 -15.14
C ASP A 181 5.99 -5.70 -14.88
N ASN A 182 6.65 -5.48 -13.74
CA ASN A 182 7.70 -6.35 -13.24
C ASN A 182 7.05 -7.64 -12.69
N TYR A 183 7.10 -8.71 -13.47
CA TYR A 183 6.31 -9.92 -13.26
C TYR A 183 7.18 -11.13 -12.94
N ARG A 184 6.81 -11.91 -11.90
CA ARG A 184 7.41 -13.20 -11.51
C ARG A 184 6.33 -14.26 -11.45
N GLY A 185 6.65 -15.49 -11.83
CA GLY A 185 5.76 -16.66 -11.79
C GLY A 185 5.12 -17.00 -13.13
N LYS A 186 3.97 -17.69 -13.09
CA LYS A 186 3.31 -18.20 -14.30
C LYS A 186 2.72 -17.08 -15.15
N SER A 187 3.21 -16.95 -16.37
CA SER A 187 2.61 -16.03 -17.34
C SER A 187 1.15 -16.39 -17.61
N GLY A 188 0.25 -15.41 -17.56
CA GLY A 188 -1.19 -15.62 -17.71
C GLY A 188 -1.82 -16.42 -16.58
N ALA A 189 -1.24 -16.37 -15.38
CA ALA A 189 -1.83 -16.97 -14.18
C ALA A 189 -3.25 -16.45 -13.94
N ARG A 190 -4.13 -17.33 -13.48
CA ARG A 190 -5.48 -16.96 -13.07
C ARG A 190 -5.49 -16.04 -11.86
N ILE A 191 -4.56 -16.25 -10.93
CA ILE A 191 -4.39 -15.44 -9.72
C ILE A 191 -3.10 -14.65 -9.85
N VAL A 192 -3.17 -13.32 -9.70
CA VAL A 192 -2.00 -12.45 -9.70
C VAL A 192 -2.04 -11.56 -8.47
N LEU A 193 -0.95 -11.57 -7.72
CA LEU A 193 -0.73 -10.74 -6.56
C LEU A 193 0.03 -9.49 -7.00
N VAL A 194 -0.63 -8.32 -7.00
CA VAL A 194 -0.03 -7.04 -7.38
C VAL A 194 0.36 -6.30 -6.11
N GLU A 195 1.61 -6.42 -5.72
CA GLU A 195 2.17 -5.80 -4.54
C GLU A 195 2.63 -4.38 -4.82
N TYR A 196 2.16 -3.43 -4.03
CA TYR A 196 2.67 -2.06 -3.96
C TYR A 196 3.61 -1.97 -2.76
N SER A 197 4.88 -1.73 -3.04
CA SER A 197 5.97 -1.91 -2.08
C SER A 197 6.96 -0.75 -2.06
N ASP A 198 7.69 -0.64 -0.96
CA ASP A 198 8.70 0.38 -0.72
C ASP A 198 9.96 -0.29 -0.17
N TYR A 199 11.08 -0.10 -0.84
CA TYR A 199 12.35 -0.76 -0.47
C TYR A 199 12.89 -0.33 0.90
N GLU A 200 12.51 0.83 1.40
CA GLU A 200 12.96 1.32 2.72
C GLU A 200 11.99 0.91 3.85
N CYS A 201 10.78 0.43 3.51
CA CYS A 201 9.76 0.07 4.47
C CYS A 201 10.11 -1.23 5.22
N PRO A 202 10.17 -1.25 6.56
CA PRO A 202 10.48 -2.45 7.34
C PRO A 202 9.38 -3.52 7.26
N PHE A 203 8.14 -3.14 6.97
CA PHE A 203 7.05 -4.08 6.76
C PHE A 203 7.19 -4.78 5.40
N CYS A 204 7.62 -4.08 4.34
CA CYS A 204 7.90 -4.67 3.04
C CYS A 204 9.07 -5.64 3.11
N GLU A 205 10.14 -5.28 3.84
CA GLU A 205 11.26 -6.18 4.12
C GLU A 205 10.79 -7.49 4.76
N ARG A 206 9.93 -7.42 5.76
CA ARG A 206 9.37 -8.63 6.42
C ARG A 206 8.40 -9.41 5.55
N PHE A 207 7.74 -8.75 4.60
CA PHE A 207 6.78 -9.38 3.71
C PHE A 207 7.44 -10.07 2.51
N HIS A 208 8.57 -9.58 2.05
CA HIS A 208 9.28 -10.12 0.89
C HIS A 208 9.60 -11.63 1.01
N PRO A 209 10.12 -12.15 2.14
CA PRO A 209 10.28 -13.60 2.35
C PRO A 209 8.97 -14.37 2.26
N THR A 210 7.85 -13.81 2.75
CA THR A 210 6.52 -14.44 2.60
C THR A 210 6.14 -14.59 1.13
N MET A 211 6.35 -13.54 0.34
CA MET A 211 6.04 -13.59 -1.09
C MET A 211 7.01 -14.50 -1.86
N THR A 212 8.26 -14.56 -1.47
CA THR A 212 9.22 -15.53 -2.02
C THR A 212 8.76 -16.96 -1.77
N GLN A 213 8.31 -17.29 -0.53
CA GLN A 213 7.74 -18.60 -0.22
C GLN A 213 6.47 -18.88 -1.04
N VAL A 214 5.60 -17.88 -1.24
CA VAL A 214 4.43 -18.01 -2.14
C VAL A 214 4.89 -18.41 -3.56
N MET A 215 5.93 -17.78 -4.07
CA MET A 215 6.43 -18.11 -5.41
C MET A 215 7.11 -19.49 -5.48
N GLU A 216 7.75 -19.95 -4.42
CA GLU A 216 8.32 -21.31 -4.34
C GLU A 216 7.22 -22.37 -4.37
N GLU A 217 6.10 -22.13 -3.68
CA GLU A 217 5.02 -23.13 -3.58
C GLU A 217 3.99 -23.02 -4.72
N TYR A 218 3.66 -21.79 -5.14
CA TYR A 218 2.57 -21.51 -6.09
C TYR A 218 3.04 -20.90 -7.42
N GLY A 219 4.33 -20.67 -7.64
CA GLY A 219 4.83 -19.95 -8.81
C GLY A 219 4.49 -20.59 -10.18
N ASN A 220 4.01 -21.84 -10.18
CA ASN A 220 3.48 -22.52 -11.38
C ASN A 220 1.99 -22.25 -11.61
N GLU A 221 1.29 -21.59 -10.69
CA GLU A 221 -0.15 -21.33 -10.72
C GLU A 221 -0.49 -19.86 -10.55
N VAL A 222 0.37 -19.13 -9.82
CA VAL A 222 0.18 -17.74 -9.41
C VAL A 222 1.23 -16.85 -10.08
N GLY A 223 0.89 -15.58 -10.28
CA GLY A 223 1.80 -14.53 -10.67
C GLY A 223 2.01 -13.52 -9.53
N TRP A 224 3.19 -12.91 -9.47
CA TRP A 224 3.51 -11.82 -8.58
C TRP A 224 4.01 -10.64 -9.41
N VAL A 225 3.36 -9.48 -9.23
CA VAL A 225 3.74 -8.19 -9.81
C VAL A 225 4.23 -7.29 -8.69
N PHE A 226 5.37 -6.66 -8.89
CA PHE A 226 5.92 -5.65 -8.01
C PHE A 226 5.71 -4.26 -8.60
N ARG A 227 5.02 -3.39 -7.87
CA ARG A 227 4.82 -1.97 -8.20
C ARG A 227 5.38 -1.09 -7.09
N HIS A 228 6.04 -0.03 -7.48
CA HIS A 228 6.65 0.90 -6.54
C HIS A 228 5.61 1.80 -5.86
N TYR A 229 5.80 1.97 -4.55
CA TYR A 229 5.00 2.89 -3.73
C TYR A 229 5.88 3.57 -2.68
N PRO A 230 6.88 4.40 -3.10
CA PRO A 230 7.81 5.04 -2.18
C PRO A 230 7.07 6.02 -1.27
N LEU A 231 7.20 5.83 0.04
CA LEU A 231 6.57 6.69 1.03
C LEU A 231 7.39 7.96 1.22
N SER A 232 6.75 9.11 1.32
CA SER A 232 7.40 10.42 1.34
C SER A 232 8.31 10.67 2.55
N PHE A 233 8.16 9.90 3.62
CA PHE A 233 8.99 9.96 4.82
C PHE A 233 10.17 8.97 4.81
N HIS A 234 10.32 8.19 3.75
CA HIS A 234 11.43 7.30 3.49
C HIS A 234 12.41 7.98 2.50
N PRO A 235 13.53 8.53 2.96
CA PRO A 235 14.37 9.41 2.14
C PRO A 235 15.05 8.70 0.96
N SER A 236 15.31 7.40 1.05
CA SER A 236 15.99 6.61 0.00
C SER A 236 15.03 5.85 -0.91
N ALA A 237 13.76 5.70 -0.52
CA ALA A 237 12.78 4.84 -1.21
C ALA A 237 12.60 5.21 -2.69
N GLN A 238 12.49 6.51 -3.01
CA GLN A 238 12.34 6.98 -4.39
C GLN A 238 13.55 6.60 -5.24
N LYS A 239 14.78 6.79 -4.73
CA LYS A 239 15.99 6.46 -5.48
C LYS A 239 16.21 4.95 -5.62
N ALA A 240 15.82 4.17 -4.62
CA ALA A 240 15.84 2.72 -4.73
C ALA A 240 14.86 2.21 -5.80
N ALA A 241 13.65 2.77 -5.86
CA ALA A 241 12.68 2.48 -6.91
C ALA A 241 13.19 2.88 -8.31
N GLU A 242 13.77 4.08 -8.46
CA GLU A 242 14.37 4.52 -9.72
C GLU A 242 15.51 3.61 -10.17
N ALA A 243 16.37 3.17 -9.26
CA ALA A 243 17.46 2.23 -9.54
C ALA A 243 16.92 0.88 -10.03
N ALA A 244 15.88 0.34 -9.39
CA ALA A 244 15.27 -0.92 -9.79
C ALA A 244 14.63 -0.84 -11.19
N GLU A 245 13.92 0.23 -11.49
CA GLU A 245 13.37 0.46 -12.84
C GLU A 245 14.47 0.72 -13.88
N CYS A 246 15.59 1.32 -13.51
CA CYS A 246 16.75 1.43 -14.38
C CYS A 246 17.38 0.06 -14.67
N VAL A 247 17.46 -0.83 -13.68
CA VAL A 247 17.90 -2.21 -13.88
C VAL A 247 16.96 -2.94 -14.82
N PHE A 248 15.64 -2.82 -14.60
CA PHE A 248 14.63 -3.37 -15.51
C PHE A 248 14.83 -2.90 -16.95
N LYS A 249 14.99 -1.61 -17.14
CA LYS A 249 15.20 -1.01 -18.47
C LYS A 249 16.47 -1.49 -19.16
N LEU A 250 17.55 -1.64 -18.41
CA LEU A 250 18.89 -1.97 -18.96
C LEU A 250 19.10 -3.49 -19.12
N LYS A 251 18.47 -4.32 -18.29
CA LYS A 251 18.77 -5.75 -18.19
C LYS A 251 17.55 -6.66 -18.24
N GLY A 252 16.34 -6.08 -18.15
CA GLY A 252 15.08 -6.82 -18.23
C GLY A 252 14.57 -7.33 -16.88
N ASN A 253 13.48 -8.10 -16.96
CA ASN A 253 12.69 -8.52 -15.82
C ASN A 253 13.44 -9.39 -14.82
N ASP A 254 14.22 -10.35 -15.27
CA ASP A 254 14.96 -11.26 -14.37
C ASP A 254 15.95 -10.49 -13.52
N ALA A 255 16.71 -9.57 -14.13
CA ALA A 255 17.64 -8.70 -13.41
C ALA A 255 16.94 -7.75 -12.43
N PHE A 256 15.74 -7.27 -12.76
CA PHE A 256 14.92 -6.49 -11.82
C PHE A 256 14.65 -7.31 -10.55
N TRP A 257 14.25 -8.57 -10.70
CA TRP A 257 13.92 -9.42 -9.56
C TRP A 257 15.16 -9.83 -8.75
N ASP A 258 16.27 -10.13 -9.41
CA ASP A 258 17.55 -10.40 -8.72
C ASP A 258 17.96 -9.20 -7.86
N PHE A 259 17.82 -8.00 -8.41
CA PHE A 259 18.13 -6.77 -7.68
C PHE A 259 17.10 -6.48 -6.56
N THR A 260 15.83 -6.68 -6.81
CA THR A 260 14.75 -6.52 -5.81
C THR A 260 14.97 -7.46 -4.62
N ASP A 261 15.26 -8.73 -4.87
CA ASP A 261 15.57 -9.71 -3.82
C ASP A 261 16.79 -9.27 -3.00
N ARG A 262 17.82 -8.73 -3.66
CA ARG A 262 19.03 -8.22 -2.98
C ARG A 262 18.75 -6.98 -2.13
N LEU A 263 17.82 -6.11 -2.55
CA LEU A 263 17.47 -4.91 -1.79
C LEU A 263 16.71 -5.21 -0.48
N PHE A 264 16.01 -6.34 -0.42
CA PHE A 264 15.32 -6.79 0.80
C PHE A 264 16.16 -7.72 1.69
N THR A 265 17.38 -8.04 1.29
CA THR A 265 18.33 -8.79 2.13
C THR A 265 19.26 -7.84 2.88
N ALA A 266 19.54 -8.14 4.15
CA ALA A 266 20.55 -7.43 4.94
C ALA A 266 21.95 -7.54 4.30
N ASP A 267 22.78 -6.51 4.50
CA ASP A 267 24.17 -6.47 4.04
C ASP A 267 25.07 -7.41 4.84
#